data_9a04fcdb3825340b81106ec33c19cfa7
#
_entry.id   9a04fcdb3825340b81106ec33c19cfa7
#
_cell.length_a   1.000
_cell.length_b   1.000
_cell.length_c   1.000
_cell.angle_alpha   90.00
_cell.angle_beta   90.00
_cell.angle_gamma   90.00
#
_symmetry.space_group_name_H-M   'P 1'
#
loop_
_entity.id
_entity.type
_entity.pdbx_description
1 polymer ?
#
loop_
_entity_poly.entity_id
_entity_poly.type
_entity_poly.pdbx_seq_one_letter_code
_entity_poly.pdbx_strand_id
1 'polypeptide(L)'
;MKIGIITVHRAYNYGSVLQCYALQEYLKSLGHDTWVIDYRQRWTEAVYSVFSMHYIWHFIKLRDYRAIIDYVRKYKIRKIIINQQKNIFHTFFKKFELTKPCHYRVPEGFDIYLIGSDQLWTHQCVGGEDKVYLGNFKHFLVVGKNVMYK
;
A
#
# COMPACT_ATOMS: atom_id res chain seq x y z
N MET A 1 16.71 8.70 -15.67
CA MET A 1 16.06 7.37 -15.66
C MET A 1 14.65 7.55 -15.16
N LYS A 2 13.72 6.73 -15.63
CA LYS A 2 12.34 6.72 -15.17
C LYS A 2 12.16 5.63 -14.11
N ILE A 3 11.81 6.03 -12.89
CA ILE A 3 11.78 5.16 -11.72
C ILE A 3 10.35 5.05 -11.19
N GLY A 4 9.88 3.82 -11.00
CA GLY A 4 8.59 3.52 -10.38
C GLY A 4 8.78 3.03 -8.93
N ILE A 5 8.18 3.72 -7.95
CA ILE A 5 8.20 3.32 -6.53
C ILE A 5 6.94 2.52 -6.22
N ILE A 6 7.10 1.31 -5.70
CA ILE A 6 6.02 0.44 -5.25
C ILE A 6 6.13 0.28 -3.74
N THR A 7 5.16 0.83 -3.00
CA THR A 7 5.09 0.77 -1.54
C THR A 7 3.65 0.89 -1.04
N VAL A 8 3.42 0.68 0.25
CA VAL A 8 2.11 0.92 0.89
C VAL A 8 1.92 2.42 1.13
N HIS A 9 1.77 3.19 0.07
CA HIS A 9 1.62 4.65 0.13
C HIS A 9 0.21 5.10 0.52
N ARG A 10 -0.82 4.24 0.39
CA ARG A 10 -2.22 4.55 0.74
C ARG A 10 -2.64 4.11 2.14
N ALA A 11 -1.71 3.62 2.94
CA ALA A 11 -1.96 3.44 4.36
C ALA A 11 -2.12 4.80 5.05
N TYR A 12 -3.12 4.95 5.93
CA TYR A 12 -3.21 6.15 6.77
C TYR A 12 -2.22 6.06 7.92
N ASN A 13 -0.95 5.89 7.56
CA ASN A 13 0.19 5.78 8.46
C ASN A 13 1.25 6.81 8.04
N TYR A 14 1.56 7.73 8.93
CA TYR A 14 2.52 8.79 8.67
C TYR A 14 3.90 8.27 8.25
N GLY A 15 4.37 7.19 8.90
CA GLY A 15 5.67 6.60 8.59
C GLY A 15 5.74 6.13 7.13
N SER A 16 4.78 5.34 6.68
CA SER A 16 4.73 4.83 5.30
C SER A 16 4.62 5.94 4.26
N VAL A 17 3.75 6.93 4.54
CA VAL A 17 3.50 8.05 3.62
C VAL A 17 4.71 8.97 3.53
N LEU A 18 5.31 9.33 4.68
CA LEU A 18 6.52 10.19 4.71
C LEU A 18 7.73 9.51 4.09
N GLN A 19 7.91 8.20 4.33
CA GLN A 19 9.00 7.43 3.71
C GLN A 19 8.86 7.41 2.18
N CYS A 20 7.65 7.17 1.67
CA CYS A 20 7.39 7.18 0.24
C CYS A 20 7.67 8.55 -0.38
N TYR A 21 7.19 9.62 0.26
CA TYR A 21 7.40 10.99 -0.19
C TYR A 21 8.87 11.37 -0.18
N ALA A 22 9.58 11.10 0.91
CA ALA A 22 11.01 11.41 1.02
C ALA A 22 11.83 10.68 -0.05
N LEU A 23 11.51 9.40 -0.32
CA LEU A 23 12.16 8.63 -1.36
C LEU A 23 11.91 9.23 -2.75
N GLN A 24 10.66 9.60 -3.06
CA GLN A 24 10.32 10.24 -4.33
C GLN A 24 11.09 11.56 -4.52
N GLU A 25 11.07 12.43 -3.53
CA GLU A 25 11.76 13.73 -3.60
C GLU A 25 13.27 13.57 -3.66
N TYR A 26 13.84 12.62 -2.94
CA TYR A 26 15.26 12.32 -3.00
C TYR A 26 15.68 11.87 -4.41
N LEU A 27 14.96 10.95 -5.01
CA LEU A 27 15.29 10.48 -6.36
C LEU A 27 15.11 11.59 -7.42
N LYS A 28 14.11 12.45 -7.26
CA LYS A 28 13.95 13.64 -8.11
C LYS A 28 15.12 14.61 -7.96
N SER A 29 15.61 14.82 -6.75
CA SER A 29 16.79 15.69 -6.52
C SER A 29 18.06 15.18 -7.19
N LEU A 30 18.13 13.87 -7.48
CA LEU A 30 19.19 13.24 -8.25
C LEU A 30 18.96 13.32 -9.78
N GLY A 31 17.91 14.00 -10.23
CA GLY A 31 17.59 14.19 -11.65
C GLY A 31 16.84 13.02 -12.29
N HIS A 32 16.17 12.18 -11.51
CA HIS A 32 15.37 11.07 -12.04
C HIS A 32 13.90 11.46 -12.22
N ASP A 33 13.27 10.94 -13.28
CA ASP A 33 11.82 11.00 -13.48
C ASP A 33 11.17 9.92 -12.60
N THR A 34 10.61 10.33 -11.46
CA THR A 34 10.20 9.40 -10.39
C THR A 34 8.71 9.45 -10.13
N TRP A 35 8.07 8.30 -10.20
CA TRP A 35 6.63 8.12 -10.02
C TRP A 35 6.35 7.11 -8.91
N VAL A 36 5.36 7.38 -8.07
CA VAL A 36 4.81 6.38 -7.17
C VAL A 36 3.73 5.61 -7.92
N ILE A 37 3.89 4.30 -8.00
CA ILE A 37 2.90 3.41 -8.63
C ILE A 37 1.68 3.35 -7.73
N ASP A 38 0.53 3.86 -8.20
CA ASP A 38 -0.73 3.81 -7.44
C ASP A 38 -1.32 2.39 -7.45
N TYR A 39 -0.54 1.46 -6.87
CA TYR A 39 -0.98 0.08 -6.68
C TYR A 39 -1.94 -0.01 -5.50
N ARG A 40 -3.16 -0.45 -5.80
CA ARG A 40 -4.24 -0.57 -4.84
C ARG A 40 -4.47 -2.03 -4.49
N GLN A 41 -3.80 -2.46 -3.45
CA GLN A 41 -3.95 -3.81 -2.93
C GLN A 41 -5.30 -3.94 -2.19
N ARG A 42 -6.06 -4.98 -2.52
CA ARG A 42 -7.41 -5.20 -1.97
C ARG A 42 -7.45 -5.29 -0.45
N TRP A 43 -6.46 -5.96 0.17
CA TRP A 43 -6.40 -6.07 1.62
C TRP A 43 -6.19 -4.71 2.29
N THR A 44 -5.23 -3.94 1.81
CA THR A 44 -4.96 -2.59 2.32
C THR A 44 -6.17 -1.68 2.16
N GLU A 45 -6.83 -1.70 0.99
CA GLU A 45 -8.07 -0.94 0.79
C GLU A 45 -9.19 -1.40 1.75
N ALA A 46 -9.32 -2.71 1.99
CA ALA A 46 -10.29 -3.26 2.93
C ALA A 46 -10.04 -2.82 4.37
N VAL A 47 -8.77 -2.85 4.80
CA VAL A 47 -8.37 -2.43 6.16
C VAL A 47 -8.67 -0.95 6.40
N TYR A 48 -8.40 -0.09 5.42
CA TYR A 48 -8.61 1.37 5.52
C TYR A 48 -9.96 1.86 4.98
N SER A 49 -10.89 0.94 4.66
CA SER A 49 -12.26 1.30 4.32
C SER A 49 -13.14 1.39 5.56
N VAL A 50 -14.19 2.22 5.51
CA VAL A 50 -15.19 2.29 6.60
C VAL A 50 -15.92 0.96 6.74
N PHE A 51 -16.25 0.34 5.60
CA PHE A 51 -16.92 -0.95 5.53
C PHE A 51 -16.34 -1.76 4.36
N SER A 52 -16.02 -3.02 4.60
CA SER A 52 -15.48 -3.91 3.58
C SER A 52 -16.07 -5.31 3.69
N MET A 53 -16.75 -5.73 2.63
CA MET A 53 -17.20 -7.12 2.50
C MET A 53 -16.03 -8.10 2.41
N HIS A 54 -14.93 -7.68 1.79
CA HIS A 54 -13.72 -8.50 1.70
C HIS A 54 -13.16 -8.83 3.10
N TYR A 55 -13.17 -7.86 4.02
CA TYR A 55 -12.76 -8.05 5.41
C TYR A 55 -13.67 -9.04 6.13
N ILE A 56 -14.98 -8.91 5.97
CA ILE A 56 -15.98 -9.83 6.55
C ILE A 56 -15.79 -11.25 6.01
N TRP A 57 -15.66 -11.41 4.69
CA TRP A 57 -15.42 -12.71 4.07
C TRP A 57 -14.15 -13.39 4.55
N HIS A 58 -13.07 -12.61 4.77
CA HIS A 58 -11.83 -13.14 5.34
C HIS A 58 -12.07 -13.80 6.72
N PHE A 59 -12.79 -13.11 7.61
CA PHE A 59 -13.09 -13.66 8.94
C PHE A 59 -14.13 -14.79 8.94
N ILE A 60 -15.05 -14.80 7.97
CA ILE A 60 -15.94 -15.96 7.75
C ILE A 60 -15.11 -17.21 7.40
N LYS A 61 -14.13 -17.09 6.50
CA LYS A 61 -13.22 -18.19 6.15
C LYS A 61 -12.40 -18.69 7.33
N LEU A 62 -11.98 -17.79 8.20
CA LEU A 62 -11.24 -18.11 9.44
C LEU A 62 -12.17 -18.62 10.56
N ARG A 63 -13.48 -18.63 10.37
CA ARG A 63 -14.52 -18.94 11.38
C ARG A 63 -14.43 -18.06 12.64
N ASP A 64 -13.87 -16.85 12.51
CA ASP A 64 -13.76 -15.88 13.59
C ASP A 64 -14.97 -14.93 13.60
N TYR A 65 -16.09 -15.44 14.10
CA TYR A 65 -17.33 -14.67 14.20
C TYR A 65 -17.24 -13.52 15.22
N ARG A 66 -16.36 -13.64 16.23
CA ARG A 66 -16.13 -12.56 17.20
C ARG A 66 -15.55 -11.33 16.55
N ALA A 67 -14.57 -11.52 15.68
CA ALA A 67 -13.97 -10.41 14.91
C ALA A 67 -15.01 -9.72 14.02
N ILE A 68 -15.96 -10.46 13.45
CA ILE A 68 -17.05 -9.89 12.63
C ILE A 68 -17.98 -9.03 13.50
N ILE A 69 -18.40 -9.56 14.67
CA ILE A 69 -19.28 -8.82 15.60
C ILE A 69 -18.58 -7.52 16.06
N ASP A 70 -17.31 -7.60 16.44
CA ASP A 70 -16.53 -6.44 16.85
C ASP A 70 -16.36 -5.42 15.72
N TYR A 71 -16.15 -5.89 14.49
CA TYR A 71 -16.06 -5.04 13.31
C TYR A 71 -17.35 -4.25 13.09
N VAL A 72 -18.52 -4.91 13.21
CA VAL A 72 -19.83 -4.26 13.06
C VAL A 72 -20.12 -3.31 14.22
N ARG A 73 -19.85 -3.72 15.46
CA ARG A 73 -20.04 -2.85 16.65
C ARG A 73 -19.22 -1.57 16.56
N LYS A 74 -18.00 -1.64 16.07
CA LYS A 74 -17.09 -0.49 15.95
C LYS A 74 -17.33 0.36 14.71
N TYR A 75 -18.36 0.05 13.89
CA TYR A 75 -18.60 0.75 12.62
C TYR A 75 -18.70 2.28 12.75
N LYS A 76 -19.48 2.78 13.72
CA LYS A 76 -19.64 4.24 13.91
C LYS A 76 -18.32 4.93 14.26
N ILE A 77 -17.56 4.36 15.20
CA ILE A 77 -16.25 4.88 15.62
C ILE A 77 -15.27 4.82 14.45
N ARG A 78 -15.23 3.67 13.76
CA ARG A 78 -14.38 3.46 12.59
C ARG A 78 -14.69 4.48 11.47
N LYS A 79 -15.95 4.78 11.23
CA LYS A 79 -16.37 5.80 10.24
C LYS A 79 -15.79 7.18 10.58
N ILE A 80 -15.84 7.58 11.85
CA ILE A 80 -15.29 8.88 12.28
C ILE A 80 -13.77 8.90 12.09
N ILE A 81 -13.07 7.90 12.60
CA ILE A 81 -11.60 7.80 12.54
C ILE A 81 -11.12 7.80 11.09
N ILE A 82 -11.68 6.94 10.24
CA ILE A 82 -11.26 6.82 8.85
C ILE A 82 -11.55 8.10 8.07
N ASN A 83 -12.68 8.77 8.31
CA ASN A 83 -12.99 10.02 7.63
C ASN A 83 -12.04 11.16 8.06
N GLN A 84 -11.67 11.23 9.33
CA GLN A 84 -10.66 12.18 9.80
C GLN A 84 -9.30 11.90 9.16
N GLN A 85 -8.86 10.64 9.14
CA GLN A 85 -7.62 10.23 8.49
C GLN A 85 -7.63 10.57 7.00
N LYS A 86 -8.73 10.26 6.29
CA LYS A 86 -8.88 10.61 4.87
C LYS A 86 -8.67 12.10 4.62
N ASN A 87 -9.25 12.96 5.43
CA ASN A 87 -9.13 14.41 5.26
C ASN A 87 -7.69 14.89 5.46
N ILE A 88 -7.01 14.38 6.48
CA ILE A 88 -5.61 14.72 6.78
C ILE A 88 -4.69 14.24 5.64
N PHE A 89 -4.79 12.97 5.26
CA PHE A 89 -3.90 12.37 4.28
C PHE A 89 -4.21 12.78 2.84
N HIS A 90 -5.46 13.18 2.52
CA HIS A 90 -5.83 13.63 1.18
C HIS A 90 -4.99 14.82 0.69
N THR A 91 -4.73 15.79 1.55
CA THR A 91 -3.88 16.95 1.21
C THR A 91 -2.44 16.50 0.94
N PHE A 92 -1.97 15.51 1.70
CA PHE A 92 -0.62 14.97 1.54
C PHE A 92 -0.49 14.15 0.26
N PHE A 93 -1.48 13.31 -0.06
CA PHE A 93 -1.46 12.51 -1.29
C PHE A 93 -1.43 13.33 -2.58
N LYS A 94 -1.90 14.57 -2.55
CA LYS A 94 -1.79 15.49 -3.70
C LYS A 94 -0.35 15.90 -4.01
N LYS A 95 0.58 15.71 -3.10
CA LYS A 95 2.00 16.04 -3.31
C LYS A 95 2.75 14.95 -4.07
N PHE A 96 2.20 13.74 -4.15
CA PHE A 96 2.81 12.64 -4.90
C PHE A 96 2.59 12.78 -6.39
N GLU A 97 3.60 12.43 -7.16
CA GLU A 97 3.43 12.09 -8.56
C GLU A 97 3.05 10.63 -8.68
N LEU A 98 1.75 10.41 -8.85
CA LEU A 98 1.15 9.08 -8.89
C LEU A 98 0.89 8.65 -10.33
N THR A 99 1.09 7.37 -10.61
CA THR A 99 0.57 6.78 -11.85
C THR A 99 -0.96 6.69 -11.82
N LYS A 100 -1.58 6.27 -12.92
CA LYS A 100 -3.00 5.86 -12.89
C LYS A 100 -3.17 4.68 -11.91
N PRO A 101 -4.30 4.62 -11.18
CA PRO A 101 -4.59 3.51 -10.28
C PRO A 101 -4.51 2.14 -10.97
N CYS A 102 -3.88 1.17 -10.32
CA CYS A 102 -3.81 -0.20 -10.80
C CYS A 102 -4.05 -1.20 -9.66
N HIS A 103 -4.64 -2.38 -9.99
CA HIS A 103 -4.98 -3.42 -9.01
C HIS A 103 -4.25 -4.74 -9.24
N TYR A 104 -3.88 -5.06 -10.48
CA TYR A 104 -3.32 -6.38 -10.84
C TYR A 104 -2.08 -6.31 -11.70
N ARG A 105 -1.92 -5.24 -12.46
CA ARG A 105 -0.79 -5.05 -13.36
C ARG A 105 -0.10 -3.74 -13.02
N VAL A 106 1.19 -3.85 -12.83
CA VAL A 106 2.06 -2.67 -12.67
C VAL A 106 2.22 -2.01 -14.04
N PRO A 107 2.09 -0.68 -14.15
CA PRO A 107 2.32 0.03 -15.40
C PRO A 107 3.73 -0.25 -15.93
N GLU A 108 3.87 -0.48 -17.23
CA GLU A 108 5.14 -0.65 -17.92
C GLU A 108 5.78 0.70 -18.28
N GLY A 109 7.02 0.66 -18.76
CA GLY A 109 7.73 1.85 -19.24
C GLY A 109 8.53 2.59 -18.18
N PHE A 110 8.92 1.91 -17.11
CA PHE A 110 9.91 2.34 -16.14
C PHE A 110 11.21 1.58 -16.34
N ASP A 111 12.33 2.27 -16.19
CA ASP A 111 13.67 1.66 -16.28
C ASP A 111 13.96 0.81 -15.04
N ILE A 112 13.47 1.28 -13.87
CA ILE A 112 13.67 0.62 -12.57
C ILE A 112 12.38 0.68 -11.78
N TYR A 113 12.07 -0.41 -11.04
CA TYR A 113 11.05 -0.42 -10.01
C TYR A 113 11.70 -0.60 -8.64
N LEU A 114 11.46 0.35 -7.74
CA LEU A 114 11.90 0.28 -6.35
C LEU A 114 10.74 -0.23 -5.49
N ILE A 115 10.90 -1.44 -4.95
CA ILE A 115 9.91 -2.04 -4.07
C ILE A 115 10.45 -1.98 -2.64
N GLY A 116 9.78 -1.32 -1.75
CA GLY A 116 10.20 -1.14 -0.38
C GLY A 116 9.02 -0.71 0.49
N SER A 117 9.03 -0.98 1.62
CA SER A 117 9.53 -1.19 2.91
C SER A 117 9.55 -2.69 3.32
N ASP A 118 10.15 -2.98 4.46
CA ASP A 118 10.21 -4.31 5.09
C ASP A 118 8.83 -4.93 5.35
N GLN A 119 7.83 -4.12 5.66
CA GLN A 119 6.45 -4.55 5.94
C GLN A 119 5.71 -5.12 4.71
N LEU A 120 6.17 -4.83 3.49
CA LEU A 120 5.54 -5.37 2.27
C LEU A 120 5.66 -6.89 2.16
N TRP A 121 6.65 -7.48 2.80
CA TRP A 121 6.91 -8.92 2.77
C TRP A 121 6.37 -9.66 3.99
N THR A 122 5.66 -8.96 4.88
CA THR A 122 5.04 -9.55 6.06
C THR A 122 3.58 -9.90 5.78
N HIS A 123 3.23 -11.18 5.83
CA HIS A 123 1.86 -11.68 5.58
C HIS A 123 0.79 -10.94 6.37
N GLN A 124 1.11 -10.54 7.61
CA GLN A 124 0.18 -9.83 8.48
C GLN A 124 -0.15 -8.42 7.98
N CYS A 125 0.82 -7.75 7.36
CA CYS A 125 0.63 -6.36 6.90
C CYS A 125 -0.11 -6.27 5.57
N VAL A 126 0.09 -7.26 4.69
CA VAL A 126 -0.46 -7.26 3.33
C VAL A 126 -1.56 -8.31 3.12
N GLY A 127 -1.95 -9.03 4.18
CA GLY A 127 -3.04 -10.02 4.13
C GLY A 127 -2.74 -11.26 3.31
N GLY A 128 -1.48 -11.65 3.20
CA GLY A 128 -1.00 -12.80 2.45
C GLY A 128 0.12 -12.46 1.48
N GLU A 129 0.42 -13.40 0.59
CA GLU A 129 1.40 -13.18 -0.47
C GLU A 129 0.82 -12.25 -1.56
N ASP A 130 1.55 -11.20 -1.88
CA ASP A 130 1.21 -10.28 -2.95
C ASP A 130 2.29 -10.29 -4.02
N LYS A 131 1.91 -10.75 -5.23
CA LYS A 131 2.85 -10.91 -6.35
C LYS A 131 3.52 -9.60 -6.78
N VAL A 132 2.82 -8.47 -6.63
CA VAL A 132 3.35 -7.15 -6.98
C VAL A 132 4.41 -6.73 -5.97
N TYR A 133 4.12 -6.86 -4.68
CA TYR A 133 5.10 -6.54 -3.63
C TYR A 133 6.29 -7.52 -3.58
N LEU A 134 6.10 -8.74 -4.06
CA LEU A 134 7.20 -9.71 -4.24
C LEU A 134 7.98 -9.48 -5.54
N GLY A 135 7.61 -8.49 -6.36
CA GLY A 135 8.27 -8.19 -7.61
C GLY A 135 8.04 -9.22 -8.71
N ASN A 136 6.99 -10.02 -8.63
CA ASN A 136 6.70 -11.06 -9.61
C ASN A 136 5.99 -10.48 -10.86
N PHE A 137 6.69 -9.60 -11.58
CA PHE A 137 6.31 -9.03 -12.87
C PHE A 137 7.57 -8.86 -13.74
N LYS A 138 7.42 -8.87 -15.07
CA LYS A 138 8.55 -8.88 -16.01
C LYS A 138 9.42 -7.61 -15.89
N HIS A 139 10.76 -7.80 -15.87
CA HIS A 139 11.80 -6.76 -15.91
C HIS A 139 11.81 -5.78 -14.73
N PHE A 140 12.51 -6.14 -13.66
CA PHE A 140 12.65 -5.25 -12.50
C PHE A 140 14.01 -5.39 -11.81
N LEU A 141 14.44 -4.30 -11.20
CA LEU A 141 15.48 -4.30 -10.19
C LEU A 141 14.80 -4.11 -8.83
N VAL A 142 14.85 -5.14 -7.97
CA VAL A 142 14.38 -5.00 -6.59
C VAL A 142 15.51 -4.46 -5.74
N VAL A 143 15.35 -3.26 -5.23
CA VAL A 143 16.24 -2.71 -4.21
C VAL A 143 15.52 -2.75 -2.87
N GLY A 144 15.79 -3.79 -2.12
CA GLY A 144 15.34 -3.93 -0.74
C GLY A 144 16.30 -4.83 0.01
N LYS A 145 16.60 -4.55 1.29
CA LYS A 145 17.33 -5.50 2.12
C LYS A 145 16.50 -6.77 2.23
N ASN A 146 16.98 -7.85 1.60
CA ASN A 146 16.48 -9.20 1.85
C ASN A 146 16.78 -9.57 3.31
N VAL A 147 15.85 -9.30 4.20
CA VAL A 147 15.80 -9.96 5.49
C VAL A 147 14.72 -11.01 5.38
N MET A 148 15.09 -12.18 4.86
CA MET A 148 14.24 -13.35 4.99
C MET A 148 14.27 -13.77 6.46
N TYR A 149 13.21 -13.48 7.19
CA TYR A 149 12.93 -14.17 8.44
C TYR A 149 12.38 -15.58 8.09
N LYS A 150 13.16 -16.59 8.46
CA LYS A 150 12.69 -17.98 8.52
C LYS A 150 11.63 -18.14 9.59
#